data_9e0bb1d2f8dcd914223299c99375c417
#
_entry.id   9e0bb1d2f8dcd914223299c99375c417
#
_cell.length_a   1.000
_cell.length_b   1.000
_cell.length_c   1.000
_cell.angle_alpha   90.00
_cell.angle_beta   90.00
_cell.angle_gamma   90.00
#
_symmetry.space_group_name_H-M   'P 1'
#
loop_
_entity.id
_entity.type
_entity.pdbx_description
1 polymer ?
#
loop_
_entity_poly.entity_id
_entity_poly.type
_entity_poly.pdbx_seq_one_letter_code
_entity_poly.pdbx_strand_id
1 'polypeptide(L)'
;MKRIYISLIEAKRLHSVELSLIRQITQFASFDAINLALGELQFPLPNILRLKAREILQDGTPRYTPNAGMPELQDAIANLYPFAKPNNVCICNGVEEAIFVTLLSTLNPGDTIAIPDPEYPAYSAIANILETNILRLPYESNLVSINWDTWDSILAQNVKMLIFSHPSNPTGHIFTKDDAERLINICNKYKITLVVDEVYSRLVFGGFLPQFFSEAESMFLLDGLSKSHCMSGWRIGWVISPSELSASVIKTRQYVSTCSNWLAQKLAIYALSSEGMKAVDEVFSQLKECRALVQEKFQDFKDKVLIPDATCYFMLKVEGNDLIIAQELAEKGVVTVPGQAFGDVSKDWLRINYAIPKDKLETALDTIINELYIH
;
A
#
# COMPACT_ATOMS: atom_id res chain seq x y z
N MET A 1 41.38 -33.40 4.48
CA MET A 1 40.91 -32.01 4.38
C MET A 1 39.68 -31.83 5.25
N LYS A 2 39.79 -31.14 6.38
CA LYS A 2 38.62 -30.76 7.20
C LYS A 2 37.87 -29.66 6.44
N ARG A 3 36.65 -29.94 6.00
CA ARG A 3 35.75 -28.88 5.51
C ARG A 3 35.49 -27.93 6.69
N ILE A 4 36.01 -26.73 6.61
CA ILE A 4 35.62 -25.63 7.50
C ILE A 4 34.17 -25.28 7.10
N TYR A 5 33.23 -25.71 7.89
CA TYR A 5 31.84 -25.19 7.79
C TYR A 5 31.87 -23.75 8.32
N ILE A 6 31.94 -22.78 7.40
CA ILE A 6 31.63 -21.41 7.76
C ILE A 6 30.12 -21.40 8.03
N SER A 7 29.74 -21.26 9.29
CA SER A 7 28.33 -21.01 9.62
C SER A 7 27.96 -19.64 9.02
N LEU A 8 27.10 -19.63 8.02
CA LEU A 8 26.50 -18.41 7.53
C LEU A 8 25.70 -17.82 8.71
N ILE A 9 26.03 -16.59 9.10
CA ILE A 9 25.36 -15.90 10.20
C ILE A 9 24.39 -14.92 9.60
N GLU A 10 23.09 -15.16 9.83
CA GLU A 10 22.07 -14.20 9.50
C GLU A 10 22.19 -12.95 10.38
N ALA A 11 21.89 -11.77 9.82
CA ALA A 11 21.90 -10.54 10.59
C ALA A 11 20.78 -10.57 11.67
N LYS A 12 21.13 -10.26 12.92
CA LYS A 12 20.22 -10.35 14.06
C LYS A 12 18.87 -9.61 13.84
N ARG A 13 18.93 -8.46 13.16
CA ARG A 13 17.74 -7.66 12.82
C ARG A 13 16.72 -8.38 11.92
N LEU A 14 17.10 -9.47 11.27
CA LEU A 14 16.20 -10.26 10.43
C LEU A 14 15.51 -11.39 11.20
N HIS A 15 15.96 -11.73 12.42
CA HIS A 15 15.37 -12.81 13.21
C HIS A 15 13.92 -12.55 13.62
N SER A 16 13.50 -11.28 13.68
CA SER A 16 12.12 -10.87 13.99
C SER A 16 11.27 -10.60 12.75
N VAL A 17 11.82 -10.79 11.55
CA VAL A 17 11.14 -10.50 10.28
C VAL A 17 10.81 -11.80 9.58
N GLU A 18 9.53 -12.14 9.55
CA GLU A 18 9.04 -13.31 8.85
C GLU A 18 8.62 -12.98 7.41
N LEU A 19 8.54 -14.01 6.56
CA LEU A 19 7.89 -13.85 5.27
C LEU A 19 6.42 -13.50 5.48
N SER A 20 5.93 -12.51 4.73
CA SER A 20 4.55 -12.05 4.82
C SER A 20 3.56 -13.21 4.71
N LEU A 21 2.57 -13.26 5.62
CA LEU A 21 1.47 -14.22 5.56
C LEU A 21 0.73 -14.18 4.21
N ILE A 22 0.68 -13.00 3.58
CA ILE A 22 0.14 -12.84 2.20
C ILE A 22 0.86 -13.77 1.20
N ARG A 23 2.17 -13.98 1.38
CA ARG A 23 2.96 -14.89 0.54
C ARG A 23 2.88 -16.34 1.01
N GLN A 24 2.83 -16.57 2.30
CA GLN A 24 2.79 -17.91 2.87
C GLN A 24 1.49 -18.62 2.49
N ILE A 25 0.34 -17.94 2.54
CA ILE A 25 -0.97 -18.55 2.26
C ILE A 25 -1.05 -19.11 0.82
N THR A 26 -0.32 -18.53 -0.13
CA THR A 26 -0.29 -19.02 -1.51
C THR A 26 0.34 -20.40 -1.65
N GLN A 27 1.08 -20.88 -0.65
CA GLN A 27 1.69 -22.22 -0.67
C GLN A 27 0.66 -23.35 -0.46
N PHE A 28 -0.52 -23.04 0.09
CA PHE A 28 -1.61 -23.99 0.27
C PHE A 28 -2.52 -24.10 -0.96
N ALA A 29 -2.34 -23.21 -1.93
CA ALA A 29 -3.19 -23.14 -3.10
C ALA A 29 -2.75 -24.10 -4.21
N SER A 30 -3.72 -24.64 -4.97
CA SER A 30 -3.47 -25.34 -6.21
C SER A 30 -2.93 -24.37 -7.28
N PHE A 31 -2.31 -24.92 -8.33
CA PHE A 31 -1.79 -24.10 -9.44
C PHE A 31 -2.86 -23.25 -10.12
N ASP A 32 -4.10 -23.75 -10.19
CA ASP A 32 -5.24 -23.08 -10.86
C ASP A 32 -6.06 -22.19 -9.90
N ALA A 33 -5.63 -22.01 -8.66
CA ALA A 33 -6.38 -21.24 -7.68
C ALA A 33 -6.54 -19.77 -8.10
N ILE A 34 -7.74 -19.22 -7.84
CA ILE A 34 -8.02 -17.79 -8.03
C ILE A 34 -7.40 -17.02 -6.88
N ASN A 35 -6.39 -16.20 -7.19
CA ASN A 35 -5.64 -15.47 -6.18
C ASN A 35 -6.25 -14.09 -5.91
N LEU A 36 -6.95 -13.95 -4.76
CA LEU A 36 -7.50 -12.71 -4.23
C LEU A 36 -6.64 -12.12 -3.11
N ALA A 37 -5.47 -12.71 -2.84
CA ALA A 37 -4.58 -12.27 -1.77
C ALA A 37 -3.63 -11.14 -2.20
N LEU A 38 -3.16 -11.15 -3.44
CA LEU A 38 -2.20 -10.17 -3.90
C LEU A 38 -2.84 -8.79 -4.03
N GLY A 39 -2.14 -7.79 -3.51
CA GLY A 39 -2.57 -6.40 -3.57
C GLY A 39 -2.33 -5.74 -4.92
N GLU A 40 -2.69 -6.38 -6.03
CA GLU A 40 -2.55 -5.83 -7.37
C GLU A 40 -3.87 -5.89 -8.15
N LEU A 41 -4.05 -4.96 -9.06
CA LEU A 41 -5.15 -5.01 -10.00
C LEU A 41 -4.79 -5.98 -11.12
N GLN A 42 -5.52 -7.09 -11.25
CA GLN A 42 -5.27 -8.12 -12.26
C GLN A 42 -5.96 -7.79 -13.59
N PHE A 43 -6.04 -6.50 -13.89
CA PHE A 43 -6.50 -6.00 -15.19
C PHE A 43 -5.31 -5.83 -16.14
N PRO A 44 -5.54 -5.93 -17.46
CA PRO A 44 -4.51 -5.62 -18.43
C PRO A 44 -4.01 -4.17 -18.28
N LEU A 45 -2.73 -3.95 -18.61
CA LEU A 45 -2.23 -2.58 -18.77
C LEU A 45 -3.10 -1.83 -19.78
N PRO A 46 -3.65 -0.64 -19.45
CA PRO A 46 -4.48 0.14 -20.37
C PRO A 46 -3.81 0.34 -21.72
N ASN A 47 -4.61 0.22 -22.79
CA ASN A 47 -4.07 0.16 -24.16
C ASN A 47 -3.23 1.40 -24.53
N ILE A 48 -3.65 2.57 -24.08
CA ILE A 48 -2.93 3.83 -24.31
C ILE A 48 -1.50 3.79 -23.72
N LEU A 49 -1.34 3.23 -22.52
CA LEU A 49 -0.04 3.07 -21.88
C LEU A 49 0.80 1.99 -22.57
N ARG A 50 0.17 0.91 -23.02
CA ARG A 50 0.84 -0.18 -23.75
C ARG A 50 1.40 0.29 -25.09
N LEU A 51 0.65 1.10 -25.83
CA LEU A 51 1.10 1.68 -27.10
C LEU A 51 2.26 2.66 -26.86
N LYS A 52 2.15 3.52 -25.85
CA LYS A 52 3.20 4.48 -25.50
C LYS A 52 4.49 3.79 -25.06
N ALA A 53 4.41 2.72 -24.29
CA ALA A 53 5.58 1.94 -23.90
C ALA A 53 6.34 1.37 -25.11
N ARG A 54 5.61 0.89 -26.14
CA ARG A 54 6.21 0.42 -27.40
C ARG A 54 6.92 1.54 -28.16
N GLU A 55 6.31 2.72 -28.25
CA GLU A 55 6.91 3.91 -28.87
C GLU A 55 8.21 4.30 -28.17
N ILE A 56 8.19 4.41 -26.83
CA ILE A 56 9.38 4.75 -26.03
C ILE A 56 10.53 3.77 -26.28
N LEU A 57 10.22 2.46 -26.41
CA LEU A 57 11.26 1.45 -26.67
C LEU A 57 11.86 1.52 -28.07
N GLN A 58 11.08 1.96 -29.08
CA GLN A 58 11.58 2.10 -30.45
C GLN A 58 12.59 3.23 -30.58
N ASP A 59 12.34 4.35 -29.91
CA ASP A 59 13.12 5.58 -30.09
C ASP A 59 14.14 5.81 -28.98
N GLY A 60 14.11 4.99 -27.93
CA GLY A 60 14.86 5.23 -26.70
C GLY A 60 16.15 4.47 -26.55
N THR A 61 17.16 5.12 -25.96
CA THR A 61 18.38 4.47 -25.47
C THR A 61 18.36 4.45 -23.96
N PRO A 62 18.10 3.27 -23.33
CA PRO A 62 18.09 3.17 -21.87
C PRO A 62 19.46 3.51 -21.25
N ARG A 63 19.45 4.46 -20.30
CA ARG A 63 20.66 4.88 -19.55
C ARG A 63 20.31 5.06 -18.08
N TYR A 64 21.33 5.20 -17.24
CA TYR A 64 21.11 5.67 -15.87
C TYR A 64 20.44 7.05 -15.88
N THR A 65 19.43 7.18 -15.04
CA THR A 65 18.76 8.48 -14.78
C THR A 65 19.42 9.17 -13.58
N PRO A 66 19.17 10.47 -13.34
CA PRO A 66 19.56 11.12 -12.10
C PRO A 66 19.09 10.37 -10.86
N ASN A 67 19.82 10.45 -9.76
CA ASN A 67 19.49 9.73 -8.52
C ASN A 67 18.11 10.10 -7.96
N ALA A 68 17.69 11.35 -8.07
CA ALA A 68 16.35 11.78 -7.66
C ALA A 68 15.23 11.40 -8.65
N GLY A 69 15.59 11.00 -9.87
CA GLY A 69 14.68 10.73 -10.98
C GLY A 69 14.85 11.75 -12.12
N MET A 70 14.10 11.53 -13.20
CA MET A 70 14.08 12.46 -14.34
C MET A 70 13.42 13.78 -13.95
N PRO A 71 14.02 14.94 -14.28
CA PRO A 71 13.44 16.26 -13.94
C PRO A 71 12.01 16.42 -14.45
N GLU A 72 11.73 15.96 -15.67
CA GLU A 72 10.39 16.06 -16.26
C GLU A 72 9.35 15.24 -15.47
N LEU A 73 9.76 14.13 -14.85
CA LEU A 73 8.87 13.35 -13.98
C LEU A 73 8.69 14.02 -12.62
N GLN A 74 9.75 14.62 -12.06
CA GLN A 74 9.66 15.39 -10.83
C GLN A 74 8.72 16.60 -11.01
N ASP A 75 8.80 17.31 -12.15
CA ASP A 75 7.89 18.39 -12.49
C ASP A 75 6.44 17.89 -12.63
N ALA A 76 6.23 16.80 -13.34
CA ALA A 76 4.90 16.22 -13.51
C ALA A 76 4.26 15.82 -12.17
N ILE A 77 5.04 15.22 -11.26
CA ILE A 77 4.56 14.85 -9.93
C ILE A 77 4.30 16.09 -9.07
N ALA A 78 5.22 17.07 -9.05
CA ALA A 78 5.04 18.29 -8.26
C ALA A 78 3.78 19.05 -8.67
N ASN A 79 3.39 19.02 -9.93
CA ASN A 79 2.16 19.64 -10.41
C ASN A 79 0.86 18.97 -9.92
N LEU A 80 0.94 17.74 -9.38
CA LEU A 80 -0.22 17.06 -8.81
C LEU A 80 -0.53 17.51 -7.37
N TYR A 81 0.45 18.08 -6.68
CA TYR A 81 0.37 18.38 -5.25
C TYR A 81 0.74 19.85 -5.00
N PRO A 82 -0.22 20.68 -4.52
CA PRO A 82 0.00 22.13 -4.35
C PRO A 82 1.19 22.51 -3.46
N PHE A 83 1.57 21.63 -2.52
CA PHE A 83 2.66 21.82 -1.58
C PHE A 83 4.01 21.28 -2.09
N ALA A 84 4.02 20.50 -3.17
CA ALA A 84 5.23 19.89 -3.70
C ALA A 84 6.04 20.87 -4.58
N LYS A 85 7.35 20.64 -4.59
CA LYS A 85 8.29 21.26 -5.52
C LYS A 85 9.14 20.17 -6.18
N PRO A 86 9.60 20.34 -7.42
CA PRO A 86 10.38 19.30 -8.11
C PRO A 86 11.58 18.78 -7.29
N ASN A 87 12.26 19.68 -6.57
CA ASN A 87 13.45 19.33 -5.79
C ASN A 87 13.17 18.55 -4.49
N ASN A 88 11.93 18.41 -4.05
CA ASN A 88 11.57 17.56 -2.91
C ASN A 88 10.86 16.26 -3.31
N VAL A 89 10.82 15.98 -4.61
CA VAL A 89 10.32 14.71 -5.17
C VAL A 89 11.50 13.78 -5.45
N CYS A 90 11.44 12.55 -4.92
CA CYS A 90 12.42 11.50 -5.23
C CYS A 90 11.70 10.28 -5.81
N ILE A 91 12.10 9.87 -7.02
CA ILE A 91 11.51 8.73 -7.73
C ILE A 91 12.11 7.42 -7.19
N CYS A 92 11.25 6.45 -6.91
CA CYS A 92 11.59 5.16 -6.34
C CYS A 92 11.09 4.00 -7.21
N ASN A 93 11.65 2.79 -7.00
CA ASN A 93 11.20 1.58 -7.68
C ASN A 93 9.93 1.01 -7.02
N GLY A 94 8.84 1.77 -7.09
CA GLY A 94 7.57 1.53 -6.42
C GLY A 94 7.56 2.12 -5.01
N VAL A 95 6.35 2.16 -4.42
CA VAL A 95 6.12 2.75 -3.09
C VAL A 95 6.85 1.96 -1.99
N GLU A 96 7.06 0.66 -2.17
CA GLU A 96 7.83 -0.17 -1.21
C GLU A 96 9.25 0.38 -1.00
N GLU A 97 9.97 0.75 -2.07
CA GLU A 97 11.27 1.41 -1.96
C GLU A 97 11.13 2.80 -1.36
N ALA A 98 10.06 3.54 -1.69
CA ALA A 98 9.80 4.85 -1.10
C ALA A 98 9.63 4.78 0.42
N ILE A 99 8.89 3.78 0.93
CA ILE A 99 8.75 3.50 2.37
C ILE A 99 10.13 3.23 2.98
N PHE A 100 10.86 2.27 2.41
CA PHE A 100 12.17 1.87 2.93
C PHE A 100 13.15 3.04 2.99
N VAL A 101 13.25 3.82 1.90
CA VAL A 101 14.15 4.97 1.82
C VAL A 101 13.74 6.07 2.81
N THR A 102 12.44 6.33 2.97
CA THR A 102 11.93 7.33 3.92
C THR A 102 12.30 6.95 5.34
N LEU A 103 11.99 5.72 5.76
CA LEU A 103 12.29 5.26 7.11
C LEU A 103 13.80 5.20 7.37
N LEU A 104 14.58 4.65 6.43
CA LEU A 104 16.04 4.54 6.56
C LEU A 104 16.73 5.91 6.61
N SER A 105 16.21 6.94 5.93
CA SER A 105 16.80 8.27 5.92
C SER A 105 16.49 9.11 7.17
N THR A 106 15.54 8.68 8.00
CA THR A 106 14.99 9.50 9.10
C THR A 106 15.03 8.84 10.47
N LEU A 107 15.08 7.51 10.53
CA LEU A 107 15.04 6.77 11.79
C LEU A 107 16.42 6.19 12.16
N ASN A 108 16.66 6.12 13.44
CA ASN A 108 17.79 5.42 14.04
C ASN A 108 17.29 4.18 14.80
N PRO A 109 18.16 3.18 15.03
CA PRO A 109 17.86 2.08 15.93
C PRO A 109 17.37 2.60 17.29
N GLY A 110 16.27 2.04 17.79
CA GLY A 110 15.63 2.44 19.04
C GLY A 110 14.65 3.62 18.95
N ASP A 111 14.56 4.33 17.83
CA ASP A 111 13.47 5.32 17.61
C ASP A 111 12.10 4.61 17.65
N THR A 112 11.08 5.32 18.11
CA THR A 112 9.72 4.77 18.20
C THR A 112 8.85 5.31 17.06
N ILE A 113 8.18 4.41 16.36
CA ILE A 113 7.17 4.76 15.35
C ILE A 113 5.79 4.25 15.77
N ALA A 114 4.75 4.93 15.30
CA ALA A 114 3.37 4.48 15.43
C ALA A 114 2.85 3.96 14.09
N ILE A 115 2.05 2.89 14.14
CA ILE A 115 1.40 2.28 12.98
C ILE A 115 -0.01 1.90 13.39
N PRO A 116 -1.07 2.26 12.63
CA PRO A 116 -2.43 1.80 12.90
C PRO A 116 -2.52 0.27 12.95
N ASP A 117 -3.57 -0.23 13.57
CA ASP A 117 -3.90 -1.65 13.63
C ASP A 117 -5.39 -1.82 13.32
N PRO A 118 -5.74 -2.40 12.15
CA PRO A 118 -4.86 -3.03 11.15
C PRO A 118 -4.20 -2.03 10.19
N GLU A 119 -3.05 -2.45 9.58
CA GLU A 119 -2.37 -1.68 8.54
C GLU A 119 -1.44 -2.56 7.67
N TYR A 120 -0.91 -2.02 6.58
CA TYR A 120 -0.05 -2.72 5.65
C TYR A 120 1.20 -3.31 6.33
N PRO A 121 1.44 -4.64 6.25
CA PRO A 121 2.46 -5.32 7.06
C PRO A 121 3.90 -4.87 6.77
N ALA A 122 4.17 -4.34 5.57
CA ALA A 122 5.53 -3.93 5.23
C ALA A 122 6.04 -2.78 6.09
N TYR A 123 5.17 -1.91 6.61
CA TYR A 123 5.60 -0.84 7.52
C TYR A 123 6.27 -1.41 8.76
N SER A 124 5.66 -2.41 9.37
CA SER A 124 6.21 -3.09 10.54
C SER A 124 7.46 -3.90 10.21
N ALA A 125 7.47 -4.60 9.08
CA ALA A 125 8.62 -5.39 8.65
C ALA A 125 9.85 -4.51 8.41
N ILE A 126 9.69 -3.37 7.72
CA ILE A 126 10.77 -2.41 7.46
C ILE A 126 11.23 -1.76 8.79
N ALA A 127 10.29 -1.38 9.67
CA ALA A 127 10.61 -0.83 10.98
C ALA A 127 11.45 -1.79 11.83
N ASN A 128 11.11 -3.07 11.83
CA ASN A 128 11.88 -4.12 12.51
C ASN A 128 13.27 -4.30 11.89
N ILE A 129 13.41 -4.27 10.56
CA ILE A 129 14.73 -4.29 9.87
C ILE A 129 15.60 -3.11 10.31
N LEU A 130 14.98 -1.96 10.58
CA LEU A 130 15.67 -0.75 11.04
C LEU A 130 15.88 -0.70 12.56
N GLU A 131 15.51 -1.78 13.28
CA GLU A 131 15.66 -1.92 14.73
C GLU A 131 14.94 -0.81 15.51
N THR A 132 13.75 -0.37 15.03
CA THR A 132 12.89 0.62 15.69
C THR A 132 11.85 -0.04 16.58
N ASN A 133 11.31 0.72 17.55
CA ASN A 133 10.19 0.30 18.37
C ASN A 133 8.88 0.65 17.67
N ILE A 134 7.88 -0.24 17.76
CA ILE A 134 6.57 -0.05 17.12
C ILE A 134 5.50 0.07 18.20
N LEU A 135 4.71 1.13 18.15
CA LEU A 135 3.46 1.27 18.89
C LEU A 135 2.28 1.12 17.94
N ARG A 136 1.31 0.31 18.32
CA ARG A 136 0.10 0.09 17.54
C ARG A 136 -1.00 1.06 17.96
N LEU A 137 -1.66 1.65 16.95
CA LEU A 137 -2.82 2.52 17.12
C LEU A 137 -4.08 1.72 16.75
N PRO A 138 -4.77 1.10 17.70
CA PRO A 138 -5.89 0.23 17.40
C PRO A 138 -7.09 1.02 16.89
N TYR A 139 -7.69 0.52 15.81
CA TYR A 139 -9.08 0.85 15.47
C TYR A 139 -10.02 0.10 16.41
N GLU A 140 -11.29 0.51 16.46
CA GLU A 140 -12.34 -0.27 17.10
C GLU A 140 -12.63 -1.55 16.30
N SER A 141 -13.37 -2.49 16.89
CA SER A 141 -13.66 -3.81 16.29
C SER A 141 -14.38 -3.77 14.92
N ASN A 142 -14.94 -2.61 14.55
CA ASN A 142 -15.50 -2.38 13.22
C ASN A 142 -14.46 -2.00 12.15
N LEU A 143 -13.17 -1.94 12.52
CA LEU A 143 -12.02 -1.64 11.67
C LEU A 143 -11.95 -0.22 11.07
N VAL A 144 -12.84 0.68 11.45
CA VAL A 144 -12.90 2.05 10.89
C VAL A 144 -13.05 3.14 11.95
N SER A 145 -13.68 2.86 13.09
CA SER A 145 -13.82 3.85 14.16
C SER A 145 -12.54 3.97 15.00
N ILE A 146 -12.26 5.18 15.47
CA ILE A 146 -11.06 5.50 16.24
C ILE A 146 -11.45 5.96 17.63
N ASN A 147 -10.85 5.34 18.65
CA ASN A 147 -10.84 5.89 20.00
C ASN A 147 -9.69 6.91 20.10
N TRP A 148 -10.02 8.16 19.95
CA TRP A 148 -9.06 9.24 19.90
C TRP A 148 -8.30 9.47 21.21
N ASP A 149 -8.89 9.16 22.35
CA ASP A 149 -8.22 9.29 23.64
C ASP A 149 -7.13 8.21 23.79
N THR A 150 -7.41 7.02 23.28
CA THR A 150 -6.41 5.94 23.18
C THR A 150 -5.28 6.32 22.25
N TRP A 151 -5.58 6.84 21.06
CA TRP A 151 -4.57 7.25 20.09
C TRP A 151 -3.71 8.41 20.61
N ASP A 152 -4.29 9.47 21.21
CA ASP A 152 -3.53 10.59 21.80
C ASP A 152 -2.59 10.09 22.91
N SER A 153 -3.07 9.19 23.78
CA SER A 153 -2.27 8.57 24.85
C SER A 153 -1.08 7.78 24.33
N ILE A 154 -1.25 7.03 23.24
CA ILE A 154 -0.17 6.26 22.63
C ILE A 154 0.82 7.19 21.91
N LEU A 155 0.32 8.16 21.15
CA LEU A 155 1.14 9.12 20.42
C LEU A 155 1.96 10.04 21.33
N ALA A 156 1.52 10.24 22.57
CA ALA A 156 2.28 10.98 23.59
C ALA A 156 3.55 10.24 24.07
N GLN A 157 3.76 8.95 23.72
CA GLN A 157 4.86 8.12 24.23
C GLN A 157 6.16 8.28 23.42
N ASN A 158 6.60 9.52 23.18
CA ASN A 158 7.83 9.83 22.46
C ASN A 158 7.89 9.19 21.04
N VAL A 159 6.75 9.17 20.36
CA VAL A 159 6.66 8.72 18.95
C VAL A 159 7.35 9.74 18.06
N LYS A 160 8.27 9.28 17.21
CA LYS A 160 8.98 10.13 16.25
C LYS A 160 8.24 10.25 14.93
N MET A 161 7.56 9.17 14.51
CA MET A 161 6.93 9.07 13.21
C MET A 161 5.65 8.24 13.29
N LEU A 162 4.63 8.64 12.55
CA LEU A 162 3.41 7.88 12.30
C LEU A 162 3.32 7.57 10.81
N ILE A 163 3.24 6.29 10.44
CA ILE A 163 3.07 5.84 9.05
C ILE A 163 1.76 5.10 8.87
N PHE A 164 1.02 5.42 7.83
CA PHE A 164 -0.23 4.78 7.46
C PHE A 164 -0.56 4.96 5.98
N SER A 165 -1.42 4.08 5.44
CA SER A 165 -2.00 4.22 4.10
C SER A 165 -3.32 4.99 4.13
N HIS A 166 -3.53 5.86 3.13
CA HIS A 166 -4.75 6.66 3.01
C HIS A 166 -5.15 6.83 1.53
N PRO A 167 -6.19 6.14 1.08
CA PRO A 167 -7.07 5.18 1.80
C PRO A 167 -6.34 3.94 2.34
N SER A 168 -6.85 3.40 3.45
CA SER A 168 -6.19 2.33 4.20
C SER A 168 -6.15 0.99 3.47
N ASN A 169 -5.07 0.27 3.64
CA ASN A 169 -4.95 -1.16 3.34
C ASN A 169 -4.74 -1.90 4.68
N PRO A 170 -5.72 -2.70 5.16
CA PRO A 170 -6.65 -3.50 4.35
C PRO A 170 -8.07 -2.92 4.23
N THR A 171 -8.48 -1.97 5.05
CA THR A 171 -9.89 -1.65 5.31
C THR A 171 -10.53 -0.73 4.27
N GLY A 172 -9.72 -0.03 3.47
CA GLY A 172 -10.19 1.03 2.57
C GLY A 172 -10.73 2.27 3.31
N HIS A 173 -10.50 2.38 4.62
CA HIS A 173 -10.93 3.52 5.42
C HIS A 173 -10.34 4.83 4.89
N ILE A 174 -11.18 5.85 4.86
CA ILE A 174 -10.83 7.23 4.53
C ILE A 174 -11.15 8.08 5.75
N PHE A 175 -10.16 8.82 6.24
CA PHE A 175 -10.37 9.79 7.32
C PHE A 175 -11.37 10.86 6.88
N THR A 176 -12.30 11.20 7.77
CA THR A 176 -13.09 12.42 7.59
C THR A 176 -12.19 13.65 7.75
N LYS A 177 -12.67 14.81 7.33
CA LYS A 177 -11.93 16.05 7.52
C LYS A 177 -11.62 16.29 9.00
N ASP A 178 -12.61 16.09 9.87
CA ASP A 178 -12.48 16.30 11.32
C ASP A 178 -11.46 15.32 11.93
N ASP A 179 -11.46 14.05 11.50
CA ASP A 179 -10.48 13.05 11.94
C ASP A 179 -9.07 13.42 11.51
N ALA A 180 -8.89 13.87 10.26
CA ALA A 180 -7.60 14.28 9.74
C ALA A 180 -7.07 15.53 10.47
N GLU A 181 -7.89 16.55 10.68
CA GLU A 181 -7.54 17.74 11.45
C GLU A 181 -7.15 17.37 12.90
N ARG A 182 -7.90 16.46 13.53
CA ARG A 182 -7.58 15.99 14.89
C ARG A 182 -6.23 15.27 14.93
N LEU A 183 -5.97 14.38 13.97
CA LEU A 183 -4.70 13.67 13.87
C LEU A 183 -3.52 14.62 13.62
N ILE A 184 -3.66 15.59 12.72
CA ILE A 184 -2.64 16.62 12.46
C ILE A 184 -2.34 17.41 13.72
N ASN A 185 -3.37 17.85 14.45
CA ASN A 185 -3.20 18.60 15.70
C ASN A 185 -2.44 17.79 16.76
N ILE A 186 -2.74 16.49 16.91
CA ILE A 186 -2.02 15.60 17.82
C ILE A 186 -0.56 15.45 17.37
N CYS A 187 -0.32 15.22 16.08
CA CYS A 187 1.04 15.06 15.55
C CYS A 187 1.86 16.34 15.70
N ASN A 188 1.31 17.51 15.41
CA ASN A 188 1.97 18.79 15.59
C ASN A 188 2.27 19.05 17.10
N LYS A 189 1.33 18.76 18.01
CA LYS A 189 1.49 18.87 19.46
C LYS A 189 2.69 18.07 19.99
N TYR A 190 2.88 16.85 19.48
CA TYR A 190 3.96 15.96 19.91
C TYR A 190 5.17 15.95 18.97
N LYS A 191 5.17 16.79 17.91
CA LYS A 191 6.23 16.90 16.88
C LYS A 191 6.48 15.58 16.18
N ILE A 192 5.42 14.85 15.87
CA ILE A 192 5.46 13.58 15.14
C ILE A 192 5.47 13.86 13.64
N THR A 193 6.41 13.27 12.93
CA THR A 193 6.43 13.31 11.46
C THR A 193 5.40 12.34 10.89
N LEU A 194 4.54 12.82 10.01
CA LEU A 194 3.61 11.98 9.26
C LEU A 194 4.27 11.35 8.04
N VAL A 195 4.00 10.09 7.77
CA VAL A 195 4.27 9.42 6.49
C VAL A 195 2.95 8.87 5.96
N VAL A 196 2.44 9.49 4.92
CA VAL A 196 1.13 9.16 4.33
C VAL A 196 1.35 8.44 3.01
N ASP A 197 0.93 7.18 2.92
CA ASP A 197 0.98 6.38 1.69
C ASP A 197 -0.36 6.51 0.94
N GLU A 198 -0.36 7.30 -0.14
CA GLU A 198 -1.53 7.60 -0.94
C GLU A 198 -1.64 6.76 -2.22
N VAL A 199 -1.01 5.59 -2.28
CA VAL A 199 -1.02 4.73 -3.49
C VAL A 199 -2.43 4.35 -3.98
N TYR A 200 -3.45 4.44 -3.11
CA TYR A 200 -4.86 4.21 -3.45
C TYR A 200 -5.66 5.49 -3.67
N SER A 201 -5.07 6.68 -3.58
CA SER A 201 -5.76 7.98 -3.62
C SER A 201 -6.64 8.18 -4.85
N ARG A 202 -6.30 7.54 -5.97
CA ARG A 202 -7.08 7.60 -7.24
C ARG A 202 -8.13 6.49 -7.37
N LEU A 203 -8.28 5.64 -6.36
CA LEU A 203 -9.27 4.56 -6.33
C LEU A 203 -10.34 4.84 -5.27
N VAL A 204 -10.99 6.01 -5.35
CA VAL A 204 -12.03 6.49 -4.43
C VAL A 204 -13.37 6.58 -5.16
N PHE A 205 -14.36 5.81 -4.72
CA PHE A 205 -15.66 5.70 -5.40
C PHE A 205 -16.59 6.91 -5.20
N GLY A 206 -16.36 7.68 -4.15
CA GLY A 206 -17.11 8.91 -3.83
C GLY A 206 -16.55 10.19 -4.48
N GLY A 207 -15.50 10.09 -5.31
CA GLY A 207 -14.88 11.24 -5.94
C GLY A 207 -13.46 11.55 -5.42
N PHE A 208 -13.11 12.83 -5.28
CA PHE A 208 -11.78 13.28 -4.91
C PHE A 208 -11.45 12.97 -3.44
N LEU A 209 -10.22 12.46 -3.20
CA LEU A 209 -9.67 12.32 -1.87
C LEU A 209 -9.01 13.64 -1.46
N PRO A 210 -9.49 14.32 -0.42
CA PRO A 210 -8.85 15.55 0.05
C PRO A 210 -7.47 15.29 0.61
N GLN A 211 -6.52 16.18 0.31
CA GLN A 211 -5.14 16.10 0.81
C GLN A 211 -5.01 16.84 2.16
N PHE A 212 -5.77 16.40 3.15
CA PHE A 212 -5.82 17.03 4.47
C PHE A 212 -4.45 17.10 5.16
N PHE A 213 -3.65 16.07 4.94
CA PHE A 213 -2.38 15.91 5.66
C PHE A 213 -1.29 16.87 5.19
N SER A 214 -1.49 17.60 4.08
CA SER A 214 -0.58 18.66 3.62
C SER A 214 -0.41 19.81 4.63
N GLU A 215 -1.31 19.91 5.61
CA GLU A 215 -1.28 20.93 6.68
C GLU A 215 -0.41 20.51 7.88
N ALA A 216 0.14 19.29 7.88
CA ALA A 216 1.06 18.86 8.93
C ALA A 216 2.39 19.64 8.87
N GLU A 217 2.97 19.95 10.05
CA GLU A 217 4.26 20.66 10.14
C GLU A 217 5.42 19.87 9.53
N SER A 218 5.36 18.53 9.60
CA SER A 218 6.34 17.63 9.01
C SER A 218 5.64 16.43 8.39
N MET A 219 5.73 16.29 7.06
CA MET A 219 5.07 15.21 6.33
C MET A 219 5.89 14.69 5.17
N PHE A 220 5.92 13.36 5.02
CA PHE A 220 6.26 12.66 3.79
C PHE A 220 4.99 12.14 3.13
N LEU A 221 4.86 12.35 1.83
CA LEU A 221 3.81 11.74 1.04
C LEU A 221 4.43 10.73 0.09
N LEU A 222 3.90 9.52 0.10
CA LEU A 222 4.30 8.41 -0.77
C LEU A 222 3.15 8.12 -1.75
N ASP A 223 3.46 7.96 -3.03
CA ASP A 223 2.46 7.57 -4.02
C ASP A 223 3.12 6.87 -5.22
N GLY A 224 2.32 6.33 -6.13
CA GLY A 224 2.81 5.62 -7.32
C GLY A 224 1.69 5.20 -8.26
N LEU A 225 2.09 4.59 -9.38
CA LEU A 225 1.17 4.21 -10.44
C LEU A 225 0.75 2.74 -10.39
N SER A 226 1.18 2.00 -9.38
CA SER A 226 0.93 0.56 -9.26
C SER A 226 -0.54 0.19 -9.30
N LYS A 227 -1.40 1.01 -8.67
CA LYS A 227 -2.83 0.71 -8.49
C LYS A 227 -3.67 1.45 -9.53
N SER A 228 -3.54 2.75 -9.59
CA SER A 228 -4.36 3.60 -10.46
C SER A 228 -4.20 3.33 -11.96
N HIS A 229 -3.03 2.86 -12.39
CA HIS A 229 -2.69 2.67 -13.80
C HIS A 229 -2.39 1.20 -14.17
N CYS A 230 -2.64 0.23 -13.28
CA CYS A 230 -2.23 -1.18 -13.45
C CYS A 230 -0.74 -1.35 -13.76
N MET A 231 0.11 -0.53 -13.13
CA MET A 231 1.56 -0.50 -13.35
C MET A 231 2.35 -1.16 -12.22
N SER A 232 1.79 -2.14 -11.50
CA SER A 232 2.46 -2.81 -10.37
C SER A 232 3.82 -3.41 -10.77
N GLY A 233 3.87 -4.09 -11.93
CA GLY A 233 5.08 -4.70 -12.49
C GLY A 233 6.11 -3.70 -13.04
N TRP A 234 5.73 -2.45 -13.28
CA TRP A 234 6.63 -1.41 -13.78
C TRP A 234 7.53 -0.80 -12.71
N ARG A 235 7.20 -1.05 -11.45
CA ARG A 235 7.99 -0.59 -10.30
C ARG A 235 8.26 0.91 -10.32
N ILE A 236 7.23 1.74 -10.30
CA ILE A 236 7.33 3.20 -10.26
C ILE A 236 6.49 3.79 -9.12
N GLY A 237 7.13 4.60 -8.30
CA GLY A 237 6.54 5.35 -7.20
C GLY A 237 7.45 6.52 -6.83
N TRP A 238 7.07 7.28 -5.86
CA TRP A 238 7.83 8.44 -5.41
C TRP A 238 7.58 8.76 -3.93
N VAL A 239 8.48 9.53 -3.38
CA VAL A 239 8.32 10.22 -2.10
C VAL A 239 8.42 11.72 -2.33
N ILE A 240 7.50 12.47 -1.73
CA ILE A 240 7.56 13.93 -1.56
C ILE A 240 7.96 14.15 -0.09
N SER A 241 9.14 14.73 0.11
CA SER A 241 9.72 14.91 1.45
C SER A 241 9.66 16.37 1.90
N PRO A 242 9.73 16.65 3.21
CA PRO A 242 10.07 17.98 3.67
C PRO A 242 11.36 18.48 2.99
N SER A 243 11.41 19.76 2.62
CA SER A 243 12.53 20.31 1.84
C SER A 243 13.89 20.10 2.52
N GLU A 244 13.94 20.15 3.84
CA GLU A 244 15.13 19.99 4.67
C GLU A 244 15.66 18.55 4.64
N LEU A 245 14.82 17.57 4.34
CA LEU A 245 15.16 16.14 4.33
C LEU A 245 15.38 15.59 2.92
N SER A 246 15.08 16.35 1.87
CA SER A 246 15.17 15.90 0.48
C SER A 246 16.56 15.38 0.11
N ALA A 247 17.60 16.08 0.51
CA ALA A 247 18.99 15.66 0.26
C ALA A 247 19.32 14.33 0.94
N SER A 248 18.80 14.08 2.14
CA SER A 248 18.99 12.82 2.88
C SER A 248 18.26 11.66 2.22
N VAL A 249 17.03 11.88 1.77
CA VAL A 249 16.24 10.89 1.02
C VAL A 249 16.95 10.51 -0.27
N ILE A 250 17.37 11.49 -1.08
CA ILE A 250 18.06 11.25 -2.36
C ILE A 250 19.38 10.51 -2.15
N LYS A 251 20.15 10.90 -1.14
CA LYS A 251 21.42 10.23 -0.77
C LYS A 251 21.18 8.77 -0.37
N THR A 252 20.18 8.51 0.47
CA THR A 252 19.82 7.15 0.90
C THR A 252 19.40 6.32 -0.31
N ARG A 253 18.51 6.84 -1.12
CA ARG A 253 18.02 6.20 -2.33
C ARG A 253 19.13 5.85 -3.32
N GLN A 254 20.14 6.73 -3.49
CA GLN A 254 21.29 6.47 -4.33
C GLN A 254 22.01 5.17 -3.95
N TYR A 255 22.16 4.89 -2.65
CA TYR A 255 22.85 3.70 -2.17
C TYR A 255 21.97 2.45 -2.04
N VAL A 256 20.64 2.60 -2.13
CA VAL A 256 19.72 1.48 -2.22
C VAL A 256 19.68 0.91 -3.64
N SER A 257 19.52 1.76 -4.68
CA SER A 257 19.33 1.27 -6.04
C SER A 257 19.81 2.21 -7.16
N THR A 258 20.69 3.17 -6.85
CA THR A 258 21.28 4.15 -7.77
C THR A 258 20.26 5.05 -8.45
N CYS A 259 19.40 4.50 -9.34
CA CYS A 259 18.34 5.23 -10.06
C CYS A 259 17.15 4.32 -10.39
N SER A 260 15.97 4.88 -10.62
CA SER A 260 14.80 4.10 -11.01
C SER A 260 14.86 3.72 -12.49
N ASN A 261 14.08 2.70 -12.84
CA ASN A 261 14.02 2.19 -14.20
C ASN A 261 13.68 3.30 -15.21
N TRP A 262 14.53 3.46 -16.23
CA TRP A 262 14.41 4.50 -17.26
C TRP A 262 13.07 4.42 -18.00
N LEU A 263 12.68 3.23 -18.46
CA LEU A 263 11.45 3.02 -19.22
C LEU A 263 10.21 3.33 -18.37
N ALA A 264 10.21 2.88 -17.12
CA ALA A 264 9.13 3.14 -16.19
C ALA A 264 8.95 4.64 -15.92
N GLN A 265 10.04 5.40 -15.78
CA GLN A 265 9.99 6.85 -15.61
C GLN A 265 9.46 7.55 -16.88
N LYS A 266 9.94 7.18 -18.07
CA LYS A 266 9.43 7.73 -19.34
C LYS A 266 7.94 7.46 -19.54
N LEU A 267 7.48 6.23 -19.20
CA LEU A 267 6.06 5.91 -19.27
C LEU A 267 5.25 6.66 -18.21
N ALA A 268 5.81 6.85 -17.01
CA ALA A 268 5.16 7.59 -15.94
C ALA A 268 4.92 9.06 -16.29
N ILE A 269 5.87 9.73 -16.97
CA ILE A 269 5.68 11.10 -17.48
C ILE A 269 4.42 11.17 -18.37
N TYR A 270 4.26 10.21 -19.27
CA TYR A 270 3.07 10.15 -20.11
C TYR A 270 1.82 9.77 -19.32
N ALA A 271 1.90 8.78 -18.43
CA ALA A 271 0.78 8.32 -17.61
C ALA A 271 0.18 9.46 -16.75
N LEU A 272 1.02 10.40 -16.29
CA LEU A 272 0.60 11.58 -15.52
C LEU A 272 0.17 12.75 -16.39
N SER A 273 0.27 12.68 -17.71
CA SER A 273 -0.29 13.71 -18.61
C SER A 273 -1.82 13.64 -18.65
N SER A 274 -2.47 14.72 -19.13
CA SER A 274 -3.93 14.73 -19.32
C SER A 274 -4.46 13.60 -20.20
N GLU A 275 -3.66 13.16 -21.18
CA GLU A 275 -4.00 12.04 -22.05
C GLU A 275 -3.80 10.69 -21.33
N GLY A 276 -2.68 10.51 -20.63
CA GLY A 276 -2.36 9.29 -19.88
C GLY A 276 -3.32 9.04 -18.72
N MET A 277 -3.84 10.09 -18.10
CA MET A 277 -4.84 9.98 -17.01
C MET A 277 -6.15 9.30 -17.45
N LYS A 278 -6.47 9.25 -18.75
CA LYS A 278 -7.61 8.46 -19.26
C LYS A 278 -7.47 6.96 -18.95
N ALA A 279 -6.24 6.48 -18.72
CA ALA A 279 -6.01 5.12 -18.26
C ALA A 279 -6.62 4.84 -16.86
N VAL A 280 -6.66 5.86 -16.00
CA VAL A 280 -7.28 5.74 -14.66
C VAL A 280 -8.78 5.54 -14.80
N ASP A 281 -9.44 6.25 -15.71
CA ASP A 281 -10.89 6.12 -15.96
C ASP A 281 -11.24 4.71 -16.46
N GLU A 282 -10.42 4.13 -17.34
CA GLU A 282 -10.58 2.75 -17.83
C GLU A 282 -10.45 1.73 -16.70
N VAL A 283 -9.40 1.85 -15.89
CA VAL A 283 -9.17 0.98 -14.73
C VAL A 283 -10.30 1.11 -13.71
N PHE A 284 -10.70 2.33 -13.42
CA PHE A 284 -11.72 2.62 -12.42
C PHE A 284 -13.11 2.14 -12.84
N SER A 285 -13.43 2.18 -14.14
CA SER A 285 -14.67 1.60 -14.69
C SER A 285 -14.75 0.10 -14.41
N GLN A 286 -13.67 -0.66 -14.71
CA GLN A 286 -13.61 -2.10 -14.44
C GLN A 286 -13.72 -2.38 -12.93
N LEU A 287 -13.06 -1.56 -12.10
CA LEU A 287 -13.10 -1.71 -10.65
C LEU A 287 -14.52 -1.47 -10.09
N LYS A 288 -15.27 -0.50 -10.63
CA LYS A 288 -16.68 -0.25 -10.28
C LYS A 288 -17.57 -1.46 -10.56
N GLU A 289 -17.40 -2.11 -11.71
CA GLU A 289 -18.15 -3.30 -12.06
C GLU A 289 -17.87 -4.46 -11.09
N CYS A 290 -16.60 -4.67 -10.74
CA CYS A 290 -16.22 -5.68 -9.76
C CYS A 290 -16.79 -5.36 -8.37
N ARG A 291 -16.73 -4.10 -7.93
CA ARG A 291 -17.31 -3.67 -6.65
C ARG A 291 -18.83 -3.88 -6.61
N ALA A 292 -19.53 -3.57 -7.70
CA ALA A 292 -20.97 -3.80 -7.80
C ALA A 292 -21.33 -5.30 -7.67
N LEU A 293 -20.53 -6.18 -8.27
CA LEU A 293 -20.70 -7.63 -8.12
C LEU A 293 -20.50 -8.08 -6.67
N VAL A 294 -19.48 -7.56 -5.97
CA VAL A 294 -19.30 -7.86 -4.53
C VAL A 294 -20.52 -7.40 -3.73
N GLN A 295 -21.03 -6.19 -3.98
CA GLN A 295 -22.23 -5.66 -3.29
C GLN A 295 -23.48 -6.51 -3.55
N GLU A 296 -23.65 -6.99 -4.78
CA GLU A 296 -24.74 -7.88 -5.16
C GLU A 296 -24.65 -9.23 -4.44
N LYS A 297 -23.49 -9.90 -4.53
CA LYS A 297 -23.26 -11.24 -3.93
C LYS A 297 -23.39 -11.25 -2.41
N PHE A 298 -23.01 -10.17 -1.73
CA PHE A 298 -23.09 -10.06 -0.27
C PHE A 298 -24.28 -9.26 0.24
N GLN A 299 -25.30 -9.01 -0.58
CA GLN A 299 -26.49 -8.24 -0.18
C GLN A 299 -27.23 -8.82 1.04
N ASP A 300 -27.20 -10.14 1.21
CA ASP A 300 -27.84 -10.85 2.33
C ASP A 300 -26.91 -11.03 3.54
N PHE A 301 -25.63 -10.63 3.42
CA PHE A 301 -24.58 -10.76 4.44
C PHE A 301 -23.92 -9.42 4.81
N LYS A 302 -24.68 -8.32 4.75
CA LYS A 302 -24.18 -6.95 4.94
C LYS A 302 -23.50 -6.71 6.29
N ASP A 303 -23.91 -7.43 7.32
CA ASP A 303 -23.32 -7.40 8.66
C ASP A 303 -21.96 -8.13 8.76
N LYS A 304 -21.64 -8.94 7.76
CA LYS A 304 -20.39 -9.71 7.68
C LYS A 304 -19.33 -9.07 6.78
N VAL A 305 -19.67 -8.04 6.02
CA VAL A 305 -18.76 -7.43 5.06
C VAL A 305 -18.53 -5.95 5.32
N LEU A 306 -17.29 -5.51 5.15
CA LEU A 306 -16.91 -4.10 5.07
C LEU A 306 -16.46 -3.82 3.63
N ILE A 307 -17.35 -3.23 2.82
CA ILE A 307 -17.08 -2.82 1.44
C ILE A 307 -16.86 -1.30 1.46
N PRO A 308 -15.61 -0.83 1.41
CA PRO A 308 -15.30 0.59 1.56
C PRO A 308 -15.59 1.39 0.28
N ASP A 309 -15.54 2.72 0.42
CA ASP A 309 -15.63 3.65 -0.72
C ASP A 309 -14.28 3.95 -1.37
N ALA A 310 -13.28 3.12 -1.12
CA ALA A 310 -11.97 3.23 -1.74
C ALA A 310 -11.26 1.88 -1.83
N THR A 311 -10.14 1.87 -2.53
CA THR A 311 -9.25 0.72 -2.76
C THR A 311 -9.84 -0.37 -3.66
N CYS A 312 -9.17 -1.50 -3.73
CA CYS A 312 -9.57 -2.70 -4.46
C CYS A 312 -9.88 -3.87 -3.52
N TYR A 313 -10.07 -3.58 -2.23
CA TYR A 313 -10.29 -4.59 -1.20
C TYR A 313 -11.63 -4.44 -0.54
N PHE A 314 -12.12 -5.54 0.01
CA PHE A 314 -13.12 -5.55 1.06
C PHE A 314 -12.69 -6.50 2.18
N MET A 315 -13.25 -6.29 3.37
CA MET A 315 -13.02 -7.16 4.51
C MET A 315 -14.25 -8.03 4.73
N LEU A 316 -14.02 -9.32 4.96
CA LEU A 316 -15.06 -10.30 5.23
C LEU A 316 -14.86 -10.86 6.63
N LYS A 317 -15.86 -10.68 7.50
CA LYS A 317 -15.84 -11.22 8.86
C LYS A 317 -16.13 -12.71 8.82
N VAL A 318 -15.32 -13.48 9.56
CA VAL A 318 -15.45 -14.94 9.63
C VAL A 318 -15.64 -15.41 11.08
N GLU A 319 -16.24 -16.58 11.27
CA GLU A 319 -16.42 -17.18 12.57
C GLU A 319 -15.35 -18.26 12.80
N GLY A 320 -14.39 -17.96 13.67
CA GLY A 320 -13.27 -18.84 13.96
C GLY A 320 -11.91 -18.26 13.62
N ASN A 321 -10.91 -19.13 13.44
CA ASN A 321 -9.54 -18.68 13.15
C ASN A 321 -9.39 -18.30 11.68
N ASP A 322 -9.15 -17.03 11.39
CA ASP A 322 -9.01 -16.47 10.04
C ASP A 322 -7.89 -17.12 9.21
N LEU A 323 -6.79 -17.57 9.85
CA LEU A 323 -5.71 -18.26 9.15
C LEU A 323 -6.14 -19.65 8.68
N ILE A 324 -6.83 -20.41 9.55
CA ILE A 324 -7.33 -21.76 9.20
C ILE A 324 -8.34 -21.64 8.06
N ILE A 325 -9.29 -20.71 8.18
CA ILE A 325 -10.31 -20.48 7.14
C ILE A 325 -9.67 -20.05 5.80
N ALA A 326 -8.63 -19.18 5.84
CA ALA A 326 -7.92 -18.81 4.63
C ALA A 326 -7.17 -19.99 3.99
N GLN A 327 -6.64 -20.94 4.79
CA GLN A 327 -6.02 -22.17 4.29
C GLN A 327 -7.05 -23.10 3.65
N GLU A 328 -8.19 -23.33 4.31
CA GLU A 328 -9.30 -24.13 3.78
C GLU A 328 -9.84 -23.58 2.46
N LEU A 329 -10.02 -22.25 2.36
CA LEU A 329 -10.41 -21.60 1.10
C LEU A 329 -9.33 -21.77 0.02
N ALA A 330 -8.04 -21.71 0.38
CA ALA A 330 -6.95 -21.92 -0.58
C ALA A 330 -6.94 -23.35 -1.14
N GLU A 331 -7.23 -24.37 -0.30
CA GLU A 331 -7.41 -25.77 -0.72
C GLU A 331 -8.63 -25.94 -1.64
N LYS A 332 -9.68 -25.09 -1.49
CA LYS A 332 -10.85 -25.02 -2.36
C LYS A 332 -10.63 -24.19 -3.62
N GLY A 333 -9.42 -23.68 -3.84
CA GLY A 333 -9.04 -22.96 -5.04
C GLY A 333 -9.24 -21.44 -4.97
N VAL A 334 -9.46 -20.85 -3.79
CA VAL A 334 -9.59 -19.39 -3.61
C VAL A 334 -8.64 -18.89 -2.53
N VAL A 335 -7.64 -18.10 -2.92
CA VAL A 335 -6.64 -17.56 -2.00
C VAL A 335 -7.06 -16.20 -1.49
N THR A 336 -7.24 -16.06 -0.17
CA THR A 336 -7.55 -14.81 0.53
C THR A 336 -6.42 -14.45 1.51
N VAL A 337 -6.49 -13.32 2.20
CA VAL A 337 -5.51 -12.96 3.24
C VAL A 337 -6.17 -12.97 4.61
N PRO A 338 -5.66 -13.75 5.58
CA PRO A 338 -6.15 -13.67 6.95
C PRO A 338 -5.90 -12.28 7.53
N GLY A 339 -6.87 -11.74 8.25
CA GLY A 339 -6.81 -10.39 8.81
C GLY A 339 -5.68 -10.20 9.81
N GLN A 340 -5.31 -11.26 10.57
CA GLN A 340 -4.15 -11.24 11.46
C GLN A 340 -2.83 -10.85 10.76
N ALA A 341 -2.75 -10.94 9.42
CA ALA A 341 -1.60 -10.47 8.65
C ALA A 341 -1.41 -8.94 8.71
N PHE A 342 -2.46 -8.20 9.08
CA PHE A 342 -2.46 -6.73 9.12
C PHE A 342 -2.42 -6.18 10.56
N GLY A 343 -2.79 -7.00 11.54
CA GLY A 343 -2.78 -6.62 12.95
C GLY A 343 -3.71 -7.46 13.81
N ASP A 344 -3.72 -7.14 15.10
CA ASP A 344 -4.49 -7.92 16.08
C ASP A 344 -5.99 -7.60 16.03
N VAL A 345 -6.36 -6.35 15.69
CA VAL A 345 -7.77 -5.92 15.64
C VAL A 345 -8.52 -6.53 14.47
N SER A 346 -7.83 -6.94 13.43
CA SER A 346 -8.42 -7.58 12.24
C SER A 346 -8.42 -9.12 12.27
N LYS A 347 -8.07 -9.74 13.39
CA LYS A 347 -8.36 -11.16 13.61
C LYS A 347 -9.86 -11.40 13.43
N ASP A 348 -10.23 -12.58 12.95
CA ASP A 348 -11.60 -12.94 12.54
C ASP A 348 -12.11 -12.23 11.28
N TRP A 349 -11.19 -11.64 10.48
CA TRP A 349 -11.51 -11.08 9.18
C TRP A 349 -10.63 -11.70 8.08
N LEU A 350 -11.11 -11.67 6.85
CA LEU A 350 -10.33 -11.93 5.63
C LEU A 350 -10.27 -10.66 4.79
N ARG A 351 -9.10 -10.31 4.26
CA ARG A 351 -9.00 -9.30 3.20
C ARG A 351 -9.12 -9.98 1.85
N ILE A 352 -9.96 -9.46 0.99
CA ILE A 352 -10.26 -9.97 -0.34
C ILE A 352 -10.03 -8.86 -1.37
N ASN A 353 -9.15 -9.12 -2.35
CA ASN A 353 -8.97 -8.25 -3.51
C ASN A 353 -10.02 -8.60 -4.58
N TYR A 354 -10.84 -7.62 -4.96
CA TYR A 354 -11.86 -7.83 -6.00
C TYR A 354 -11.47 -7.30 -7.38
N ALA A 355 -10.27 -6.72 -7.52
CA ALA A 355 -9.80 -6.17 -8.79
C ALA A 355 -9.20 -7.25 -9.71
N ILE A 356 -10.01 -8.21 -10.11
CA ILE A 356 -9.69 -9.31 -11.02
C ILE A 356 -10.74 -9.41 -12.13
N PRO A 357 -10.52 -10.18 -13.21
CA PRO A 357 -11.55 -10.42 -14.24
C PRO A 357 -12.87 -10.89 -13.64
N LYS A 358 -13.97 -10.30 -14.09
CA LYS A 358 -15.32 -10.43 -13.47
C LYS A 358 -15.79 -11.87 -13.36
N ASP A 359 -15.55 -12.69 -14.39
CA ASP A 359 -15.88 -14.11 -14.42
C ASP A 359 -15.17 -14.91 -13.33
N LYS A 360 -13.88 -14.65 -13.13
CA LYS A 360 -13.10 -15.25 -12.05
C LYS A 360 -13.54 -14.74 -10.68
N LEU A 361 -13.85 -13.44 -10.58
CA LEU A 361 -14.35 -12.86 -9.33
C LEU A 361 -15.66 -13.52 -8.92
N GLU A 362 -16.61 -13.67 -9.84
CA GLU A 362 -17.90 -14.31 -9.59
C GLU A 362 -17.72 -15.74 -9.06
N THR A 363 -16.90 -16.55 -9.74
CA THR A 363 -16.58 -17.92 -9.30
C THR A 363 -15.98 -17.94 -7.89
N ALA A 364 -15.04 -17.05 -7.60
CA ALA A 364 -14.40 -16.99 -6.29
C ALA A 364 -15.36 -16.57 -5.17
N LEU A 365 -16.22 -15.57 -5.43
CA LEU A 365 -17.23 -15.12 -4.45
C LEU A 365 -18.26 -16.21 -4.16
N ASP A 366 -18.72 -16.94 -5.19
CA ASP A 366 -19.65 -18.07 -5.01
C ASP A 366 -18.99 -19.19 -4.18
N THR A 367 -17.71 -19.50 -4.42
CA THR A 367 -16.98 -20.47 -3.58
C THR A 367 -16.90 -20.01 -2.12
N ILE A 368 -16.53 -18.74 -1.87
CA ILE A 368 -16.45 -18.18 -0.51
C ILE A 368 -17.80 -18.24 0.19
N ILE A 369 -18.89 -17.86 -0.48
CA ILE A 369 -20.23 -17.86 0.10
C ILE A 369 -20.68 -19.28 0.42
N ASN A 370 -20.46 -20.23 -0.49
CA ASN A 370 -20.84 -21.63 -0.27
C ASN A 370 -20.08 -22.26 0.91
N GLU A 371 -18.77 -21.98 1.03
CA GLU A 371 -17.96 -22.59 2.10
C GLU A 371 -18.21 -21.92 3.48
N LEU A 372 -18.61 -20.65 3.53
CA LEU A 372 -18.74 -19.92 4.81
C LEU A 372 -20.18 -19.74 5.31
N TYR A 373 -21.18 -19.77 4.45
CA TYR A 373 -22.53 -19.33 4.79
C TYR A 373 -23.67 -20.28 4.34
N ILE A 374 -23.38 -21.27 3.50
CA ILE A 374 -24.39 -22.23 3.02
C ILE A 374 -24.02 -23.61 3.57
N HIS A 375 -24.44 -23.88 4.81
CA HIS A 375 -24.39 -25.21 5.44
C HIS A 375 -25.79 -25.64 5.85
#